data_625e973100d279bd1022e0c1d3664714
#
_entry.id   625e973100d279bd1022e0c1d3664714
#
_cell.length_a   1.000
_cell.length_b   1.000
_cell.length_c   1.000
_cell.angle_alpha   90.00
_cell.angle_beta   90.00
_cell.angle_gamma   90.00
#
_symmetry.space_group_name_H-M   'P 1'
#
loop_
_entity.id
_entity.type
_entity.pdbx_description
1 polymer ?
#
loop_
_entity_poly.entity_id
_entity_poly.type
_entity_poly.pdbx_seq_one_letter_code
_entity_poly.pdbx_strand_id
1 'polypeptide(L)'
;MDLSTVKLEDVAKDQVKVSGATGKPKPKTLKAIMGYTTGYVGEGSITYSWPDALPKARKAEEIIRQRIDMQGIKFEEIHSEYIGLNSIHGPLAPDLQYEPNEVMLRVAVRTNTKEEAAKIGREFPALALNGPPHASGLGGMHSVRELIGQKAAYIPREEIEPMVKISVVEV
;
A
#
# COMPACT_ATOMS: atom_id res chain seq x y z
N MET A 1 4.46 -24.69 -15.19
CA MET A 1 3.12 -24.93 -15.78
C MET A 1 3.10 -24.17 -17.10
N ASP A 2 2.60 -24.78 -18.13
CA ASP A 2 2.39 -24.15 -19.44
C ASP A 2 0.89 -24.21 -19.73
N LEU A 3 0.28 -23.07 -19.93
CA LEU A 3 -1.15 -22.90 -20.15
C LEU A 3 -1.48 -22.49 -21.59
N SER A 4 -0.48 -22.40 -22.46
CA SER A 4 -0.66 -21.96 -23.86
C SER A 4 -1.55 -22.87 -24.69
N THR A 5 -1.68 -24.14 -24.26
CA THR A 5 -2.49 -25.18 -24.94
C THR A 5 -3.77 -25.55 -24.19
N VAL A 6 -4.11 -24.76 -23.14
CA VAL A 6 -5.33 -25.03 -22.37
C VAL A 6 -6.57 -24.78 -23.22
N LYS A 7 -7.49 -25.74 -23.13
CA LYS A 7 -8.82 -25.65 -23.73
C LYS A 7 -9.87 -25.65 -22.62
N LEU A 8 -10.85 -24.75 -22.76
CA LEU A 8 -12.02 -24.66 -21.91
C LEU A 8 -13.23 -25.12 -22.75
N GLU A 9 -14.02 -26.01 -22.21
CA GLU A 9 -15.21 -26.57 -22.88
C GLU A 9 -16.35 -26.61 -21.87
N ASP A 10 -17.45 -25.94 -22.18
CA ASP A 10 -18.67 -26.02 -21.38
C ASP A 10 -19.31 -27.39 -21.63
N VAL A 11 -19.38 -28.23 -20.60
CA VAL A 11 -19.90 -29.62 -20.71
C VAL A 11 -21.30 -29.75 -20.13
N ALA A 12 -21.72 -28.86 -19.25
CA ALA A 12 -23.07 -28.78 -18.72
C ALA A 12 -23.29 -27.39 -18.09
N LYS A 13 -24.50 -27.12 -17.61
CA LYS A 13 -24.81 -25.89 -16.85
C LYS A 13 -23.88 -25.84 -15.63
N ASP A 14 -23.15 -24.69 -15.49
CA ASP A 14 -22.21 -24.43 -14.41
C ASP A 14 -21.04 -25.43 -14.30
N GLN A 15 -20.69 -26.14 -15.41
CA GLN A 15 -19.59 -27.08 -15.47
C GLN A 15 -18.70 -26.83 -16.69
N VAL A 16 -17.42 -26.57 -16.41
CA VAL A 16 -16.39 -26.33 -17.43
C VAL A 16 -15.32 -27.42 -17.35
N LYS A 17 -15.06 -28.10 -18.45
CA LYS A 17 -13.94 -29.01 -18.56
C LYS A 17 -12.68 -28.25 -18.98
N VAL A 18 -11.63 -28.38 -18.19
CA VAL A 18 -10.32 -27.82 -18.48
C VAL A 18 -9.38 -28.94 -18.91
N SER A 19 -8.75 -28.79 -20.07
CA SER A 19 -7.80 -29.77 -20.60
C SER A 19 -6.61 -29.11 -21.27
N GLY A 20 -5.56 -29.86 -21.57
CA GLY A 20 -4.38 -29.37 -22.30
C GLY A 20 -3.38 -28.60 -21.48
N ALA A 21 -3.53 -28.52 -20.15
CA ALA A 21 -2.49 -27.98 -19.29
C ALA A 21 -1.26 -28.90 -19.27
N THR A 22 -0.08 -28.33 -19.49
CA THR A 22 1.18 -29.07 -19.49
C THR A 22 2.18 -28.46 -18.53
N GLY A 23 3.31 -29.10 -18.33
CA GLY A 23 4.35 -28.63 -17.43
C GLY A 23 5.73 -29.01 -17.94
N LYS A 24 6.72 -28.25 -17.52
CA LYS A 24 8.14 -28.60 -17.68
C LYS A 24 8.60 -29.44 -16.47
N PRO A 25 9.69 -30.18 -16.58
CA PRO A 25 10.31 -30.83 -15.42
C PRO A 25 10.51 -29.85 -14.26
N LYS A 26 10.44 -30.36 -13.04
CA LYS A 26 10.64 -29.52 -11.85
C LYS A 26 12.01 -28.80 -11.91
N PRO A 27 12.08 -27.50 -11.61
CA PRO A 27 13.34 -26.77 -11.65
C PRO A 27 14.29 -27.30 -10.55
N LYS A 28 15.59 -27.14 -10.75
CA LYS A 28 16.62 -27.55 -9.79
C LYS A 28 16.60 -26.72 -8.49
N THR A 29 15.90 -25.60 -8.49
CA THR A 29 15.78 -24.70 -7.35
C THR A 29 14.35 -24.56 -6.88
N LEU A 30 14.19 -24.22 -5.61
CA LEU A 30 12.95 -23.76 -5.00
C LEU A 30 13.02 -22.24 -4.85
N LYS A 31 11.91 -21.56 -5.12
CA LYS A 31 11.78 -20.13 -4.84
C LYS A 31 11.36 -19.94 -3.38
N ALA A 32 12.21 -19.28 -2.61
CA ALA A 32 11.87 -18.76 -1.30
C ALA A 32 11.60 -17.27 -1.38
N ILE A 33 10.66 -16.79 -0.58
CA ILE A 33 10.42 -15.35 -0.42
C ILE A 33 11.02 -14.96 0.92
N MET A 34 11.99 -14.04 0.88
CA MET A 34 12.61 -13.48 2.08
C MET A 34 12.01 -12.11 2.37
N GLY A 35 11.63 -11.88 3.63
CA GLY A 35 11.35 -10.56 4.16
C GLY A 35 12.62 -9.90 4.69
N TYR A 36 12.80 -8.62 4.46
CA TYR A 36 13.89 -7.83 5.04
C TYR A 36 13.42 -6.40 5.32
N THR A 37 13.95 -5.79 6.36
CA THR A 37 13.62 -4.40 6.72
C THR A 37 14.17 -3.45 5.69
N THR A 38 13.32 -2.55 5.16
CA THR A 38 13.66 -1.53 4.17
C THR A 38 13.50 -0.10 4.71
N GLY A 39 13.24 0.05 6.00
CA GLY A 39 13.03 1.32 6.67
C GLY A 39 11.72 1.35 7.47
N TYR A 40 11.20 2.54 7.65
CA TYR A 40 10.00 2.80 8.45
C TYR A 40 9.02 3.69 7.69
N VAL A 41 7.74 3.46 7.93
CA VAL A 41 6.65 4.28 7.42
C VAL A 41 5.96 4.97 8.58
N GLY A 42 5.92 6.30 8.52
CA GLY A 42 5.05 7.12 9.33
C GLY A 42 3.91 7.67 8.49
N GLU A 43 2.78 7.93 9.09
CA GLU A 43 1.62 8.48 8.40
C GLU A 43 0.78 9.36 9.30
N GLY A 44 -0.04 10.19 8.67
CA GLY A 44 -1.09 10.94 9.30
C GLY A 44 -2.22 11.22 8.33
N SER A 45 -3.39 11.48 8.84
CA SER A 45 -4.56 11.81 8.05
C SER A 45 -5.43 12.86 8.71
N ILE A 46 -6.18 13.60 7.87
CA ILE A 46 -7.16 14.60 8.28
C ILE A 46 -8.26 14.67 7.23
N THR A 47 -9.50 14.78 7.66
CA THR A 47 -10.67 14.84 6.78
C THR A 47 -11.21 16.26 6.73
N TYR A 48 -11.53 16.74 5.55
CA TYR A 48 -12.19 18.01 5.29
C TYR A 48 -13.59 17.77 4.74
N SER A 49 -14.56 18.48 5.28
CA SER A 49 -15.95 18.40 4.81
C SER A 49 -16.30 19.53 3.86
N TRP A 50 -17.41 19.33 3.15
CA TRP A 50 -18.07 20.35 2.31
C TRP A 50 -18.31 21.67 3.09
N PRO A 51 -18.34 22.86 2.44
CA PRO A 51 -17.97 23.13 1.03
C PRO A 51 -16.44 23.12 0.82
N ASP A 52 -16.01 22.97 -0.42
CA ASP A 52 -14.59 23.00 -0.83
C ASP A 52 -13.72 21.90 -0.18
N ALA A 53 -14.28 20.70 0.02
CA ALA A 53 -13.56 19.62 0.67
C ALA A 53 -12.21 19.28 0.01
N LEU A 54 -12.18 19.12 -1.33
CA LEU A 54 -10.95 18.84 -2.06
C LEU A 54 -9.97 20.00 -2.11
N PRO A 55 -10.37 21.24 -2.41
CA PRO A 55 -9.50 22.42 -2.31
C PRO A 55 -8.85 22.57 -0.93
N LYS A 56 -9.60 22.33 0.16
CA LYS A 56 -9.07 22.38 1.51
C LYS A 56 -8.06 21.28 1.78
N ALA A 57 -8.33 20.04 1.35
CA ALA A 57 -7.40 18.94 1.49
C ALA A 57 -6.09 19.19 0.71
N ARG A 58 -6.16 19.74 -0.50
CA ARG A 58 -4.98 20.15 -1.28
C ARG A 58 -4.19 21.25 -0.59
N LYS A 59 -4.87 22.24 -0.02
CA LYS A 59 -4.21 23.30 0.72
C LYS A 59 -3.53 22.78 1.99
N ALA A 60 -4.14 21.83 2.67
CA ALA A 60 -3.54 21.16 3.81
C ALA A 60 -2.27 20.40 3.42
N GLU A 61 -2.25 19.68 2.32
CA GLU A 61 -1.05 19.02 1.81
C GLU A 61 0.07 20.03 1.50
N GLU A 62 -0.27 21.13 0.83
CA GLU A 62 0.68 22.22 0.54
C GLU A 62 1.30 22.76 1.85
N ILE A 63 0.48 23.03 2.86
CA ILE A 63 0.94 23.50 4.17
C ILE A 63 1.89 22.47 4.82
N ILE A 64 1.54 21.17 4.80
CA ILE A 64 2.41 20.11 5.34
C ILE A 64 3.78 20.15 4.63
N ARG A 65 3.81 20.19 3.32
CA ARG A 65 5.05 20.21 2.53
C ARG A 65 5.91 21.44 2.86
N GLN A 66 5.31 22.62 2.89
CA GLN A 66 6.01 23.86 3.26
C GLN A 66 6.59 23.79 4.68
N ARG A 67 5.84 23.25 5.64
CA ARG A 67 6.31 23.10 7.03
C ARG A 67 7.45 22.09 7.14
N ILE A 68 7.40 20.99 6.40
CA ILE A 68 8.49 20.01 6.30
C ILE A 68 9.75 20.69 5.78
N ASP A 69 9.64 21.46 4.70
CA ASP A 69 10.76 22.19 4.11
C ASP A 69 11.34 23.24 5.06
N MET A 70 10.49 24.04 5.72
CA MET A 70 10.91 25.04 6.71
C MET A 70 11.65 24.43 7.90
N GLN A 71 11.30 23.21 8.31
CA GLN A 71 11.94 22.49 9.40
C GLN A 71 13.21 21.75 8.96
N GLY A 72 13.53 21.77 7.68
CA GLY A 72 14.67 21.04 7.12
C GLY A 72 14.53 19.52 7.24
N ILE A 73 13.31 19.00 7.39
CA ILE A 73 13.04 17.55 7.50
C ILE A 73 13.17 16.95 6.10
N LYS A 74 13.94 15.86 6.01
CA LYS A 74 14.09 15.11 4.77
C LYS A 74 13.51 13.72 4.95
N PHE A 75 12.61 13.34 4.05
CA PHE A 75 12.09 11.99 3.93
C PHE A 75 12.62 11.35 2.64
N GLU A 76 12.86 10.04 2.67
CA GLU A 76 13.26 9.27 1.48
C GLU A 76 12.17 9.31 0.42
N GLU A 77 10.92 9.17 0.87
CA GLU A 77 9.72 9.27 0.04
C GLU A 77 8.59 9.94 0.83
N ILE A 78 7.78 10.69 0.12
CA ILE A 78 6.53 11.25 0.63
C ILE A 78 5.41 10.99 -0.37
N HIS A 79 4.36 10.36 0.10
CA HIS A 79 3.20 9.99 -0.71
C HIS A 79 1.92 10.56 -0.10
N SER A 80 1.13 11.23 -0.93
CA SER A 80 -0.15 11.82 -0.53
C SER A 80 -1.29 11.19 -1.30
N GLU A 81 -2.37 10.90 -0.60
CA GLU A 81 -3.61 10.36 -1.16
C GLU A 81 -4.79 11.20 -0.72
N TYR A 82 -5.74 11.37 -1.62
CA TYR A 82 -7.06 11.92 -1.32
C TYR A 82 -8.06 10.77 -1.32
N ILE A 83 -8.27 10.17 -0.15
CA ILE A 83 -9.16 9.04 0.01
C ILE A 83 -10.60 9.45 -0.29
N GLY A 84 -11.27 8.66 -1.11
CA GLY A 84 -12.55 9.00 -1.71
C GLY A 84 -12.47 9.49 -3.15
N LEU A 85 -11.25 9.82 -3.64
CA LEU A 85 -11.03 10.34 -5.00
C LEU A 85 -10.05 9.50 -5.81
N ASN A 86 -8.80 9.44 -5.39
CA ASN A 86 -7.71 8.90 -6.21
C ASN A 86 -6.84 7.85 -5.51
N SER A 87 -7.16 7.44 -4.30
CA SER A 87 -6.34 6.50 -3.52
C SER A 87 -6.21 5.11 -4.15
N ILE A 88 -7.15 4.71 -5.03
CA ILE A 88 -7.11 3.43 -5.73
C ILE A 88 -6.49 3.57 -7.13
N HIS A 89 -6.95 4.54 -7.89
CA HIS A 89 -6.57 4.70 -9.31
C HIS A 89 -5.45 5.74 -9.52
N GLY A 90 -5.05 6.49 -8.49
CA GLY A 90 -4.04 7.53 -8.62
C GLY A 90 -4.35 8.53 -9.72
N PRO A 91 -3.38 8.79 -10.63
CA PRO A 91 -3.58 9.73 -11.75
C PRO A 91 -4.61 9.29 -12.79
N LEU A 92 -5.04 8.01 -12.76
CA LEU A 92 -6.05 7.48 -13.68
C LEU A 92 -7.48 7.62 -13.12
N ALA A 93 -7.65 8.19 -11.93
CA ALA A 93 -8.97 8.47 -11.40
C ALA A 93 -9.73 9.42 -12.33
N PRO A 94 -11.02 9.17 -12.64
CA PRO A 94 -11.80 10.05 -13.47
C PRO A 94 -11.99 11.42 -12.79
N ASP A 95 -12.23 12.44 -13.61
CA ASP A 95 -12.58 13.76 -13.10
C ASP A 95 -13.88 13.71 -12.28
N LEU A 96 -13.92 14.50 -11.22
CA LEU A 96 -15.09 14.60 -10.38
C LEU A 96 -16.27 15.21 -11.15
N GLN A 97 -17.40 14.50 -11.10
CA GLN A 97 -18.67 15.01 -11.64
C GLN A 97 -19.38 15.93 -10.65
N TYR A 98 -19.11 15.76 -9.36
CA TYR A 98 -19.75 16.48 -8.25
C TYR A 98 -18.71 16.79 -7.19
N GLU A 99 -18.98 17.84 -6.40
CA GLU A 99 -18.20 18.14 -5.23
C GLU A 99 -18.38 17.03 -4.16
N PRO A 100 -17.31 16.43 -3.65
CA PRO A 100 -17.42 15.42 -2.60
C PRO A 100 -17.85 16.06 -1.27
N ASN A 101 -18.69 15.36 -0.51
CA ASN A 101 -19.08 15.81 0.84
C ASN A 101 -17.89 15.82 1.79
N GLU A 102 -16.95 14.89 1.63
CA GLU A 102 -15.77 14.74 2.47
C GLU A 102 -14.58 14.24 1.65
N VAL A 103 -13.39 14.71 2.00
CA VAL A 103 -12.12 14.24 1.45
C VAL A 103 -11.15 14.02 2.59
N MET A 104 -10.62 12.82 2.72
CA MET A 104 -9.54 12.54 3.66
C MET A 104 -8.18 12.67 2.96
N LEU A 105 -7.39 13.63 3.39
CA LEU A 105 -5.96 13.68 3.07
C LEU A 105 -5.22 12.68 3.97
N ARG A 106 -4.50 11.76 3.36
CA ARG A 106 -3.51 10.90 4.01
C ARG A 106 -2.14 11.19 3.45
N VAL A 107 -1.17 11.45 4.31
CA VAL A 107 0.24 11.60 3.93
C VAL A 107 1.05 10.53 4.63
N ALA A 108 1.78 9.75 3.85
CA ALA A 108 2.70 8.73 4.34
C ALA A 108 4.13 9.07 3.90
N VAL A 109 5.08 8.79 4.77
CA VAL A 109 6.51 9.01 4.52
C VAL A 109 7.31 7.74 4.76
N ARG A 110 8.35 7.52 3.94
CA ARG A 110 9.34 6.48 4.18
C ARG A 110 10.65 7.10 4.67
N THR A 111 11.26 6.47 5.65
CA THR A 111 12.52 6.91 6.26
C THR A 111 13.38 5.72 6.65
N ASN A 112 14.64 5.98 7.00
CA ASN A 112 15.57 4.97 7.47
C ASN A 112 15.48 4.73 9.00
N THR A 113 14.87 5.65 9.74
CA THR A 113 14.70 5.54 11.20
C THR A 113 13.25 5.75 11.64
N LYS A 114 12.90 5.12 12.76
CA LYS A 114 11.57 5.24 13.34
C LYS A 114 11.26 6.67 13.83
N GLU A 115 12.28 7.33 14.34
CA GLU A 115 12.20 8.69 14.87
C GLU A 115 11.88 9.71 13.77
N GLU A 116 12.49 9.54 12.61
CA GLU A 116 12.21 10.38 11.43
C GLU A 116 10.80 10.13 10.91
N ALA A 117 10.38 8.87 10.79
CA ALA A 117 9.05 8.52 10.37
C ALA A 117 7.95 9.13 11.25
N ALA A 118 8.20 9.23 12.58
CA ALA A 118 7.25 9.80 13.53
C ALA A 118 7.02 11.30 13.34
N LYS A 119 7.91 12.02 12.65
CA LYS A 119 7.79 13.48 12.50
C LYS A 119 6.56 13.88 11.70
N ILE A 120 6.17 13.10 10.70
CA ILE A 120 5.02 13.44 9.85
C ILE A 120 3.71 13.55 10.65
N GLY A 121 3.49 12.67 11.63
CA GLY A 121 2.29 12.68 12.45
C GLY A 121 2.10 13.97 13.27
N ARG A 122 3.18 14.70 13.54
CA ARG A 122 3.17 15.96 14.31
C ARG A 122 2.63 17.15 13.53
N GLU A 123 2.56 17.02 12.19
CA GLU A 123 2.09 18.11 11.32
C GLU A 123 0.55 18.25 11.33
N PHE A 124 -0.17 17.18 11.63
CA PHE A 124 -1.63 17.13 11.53
C PHE A 124 -2.38 17.88 12.63
N PRO A 125 -2.00 17.84 13.92
CA PRO A 125 -2.68 18.62 14.95
C PRO A 125 -2.68 20.13 14.67
N ALA A 126 -1.60 20.65 14.10
CA ALA A 126 -1.52 22.06 13.71
C ALA A 126 -2.54 22.43 12.63
N LEU A 127 -2.81 21.53 11.69
CA LEU A 127 -3.82 21.72 10.64
C LEU A 127 -5.25 21.75 11.20
N ALA A 128 -5.54 20.88 12.17
CA ALA A 128 -6.87 20.82 12.78
C ALA A 128 -7.20 22.12 13.54
N LEU A 129 -6.18 22.80 14.11
CA LEU A 129 -6.36 24.01 14.91
C LEU A 129 -6.23 25.30 14.10
N ASN A 130 -5.33 25.33 13.11
CA ASN A 130 -4.93 26.55 12.40
C ASN A 130 -4.92 26.41 10.87
N GLY A 131 -5.36 25.26 10.35
CA GLY A 131 -5.43 24.98 8.93
C GLY A 131 -6.74 25.40 8.27
N PRO A 132 -7.05 24.88 7.09
CA PRO A 132 -8.33 25.09 6.46
C PRO A 132 -9.50 24.68 7.35
N PRO A 133 -10.64 25.40 7.31
CA PRO A 133 -11.78 25.15 8.20
C PRO A 133 -12.48 23.83 7.90
N HIS A 134 -13.36 23.40 8.81
CA HIS A 134 -14.19 22.19 8.73
C HIS A 134 -13.34 20.90 8.64
N ALA A 135 -12.27 20.86 9.42
CA ALA A 135 -11.41 19.70 9.56
C ALA A 135 -11.86 18.79 10.72
N SER A 136 -11.74 17.48 10.54
CA SER A 136 -12.01 16.46 11.56
C SER A 136 -11.25 15.17 11.26
N GLY A 137 -11.45 14.14 12.06
CA GLY A 137 -10.99 12.78 11.76
C GLY A 137 -9.47 12.63 11.70
N LEU A 138 -8.74 13.21 12.65
CA LEU A 138 -7.30 13.00 12.74
C LEU A 138 -6.98 11.53 13.00
N GLY A 139 -6.10 10.96 12.17
CA GLY A 139 -5.69 9.56 12.27
C GLY A 139 -4.22 9.34 11.95
N GLY A 140 -3.71 8.15 12.28
CA GLY A 140 -2.36 7.72 11.92
C GLY A 140 -1.19 8.43 12.61
N MET A 141 -1.43 9.51 13.35
CA MET A 141 -0.41 10.44 13.87
C MET A 141 0.69 9.81 14.73
N HIS A 142 0.43 8.66 15.30
CA HIS A 142 1.40 7.93 16.14
C HIS A 142 1.75 6.55 15.55
N SER A 143 1.26 6.25 14.36
CA SER A 143 1.49 4.97 13.70
C SER A 143 2.82 5.03 12.94
N VAL A 144 3.84 4.39 13.51
CA VAL A 144 5.08 4.11 12.78
C VAL A 144 5.23 2.61 12.65
N ARG A 145 5.37 2.14 11.41
CA ARG A 145 5.49 0.73 11.08
C ARG A 145 6.83 0.45 10.41
N GLU A 146 7.39 -0.72 10.71
CA GLU A 146 8.52 -1.24 9.95
C GLU A 146 8.07 -1.63 8.53
N LEU A 147 8.84 -1.22 7.54
CA LEU A 147 8.59 -1.54 6.15
C LEU A 147 9.37 -2.79 5.77
N ILE A 148 8.64 -3.86 5.46
CA ILE A 148 9.22 -5.14 5.06
C ILE A 148 9.22 -5.24 3.53
N GLY A 149 10.40 -5.22 2.95
CA GLY A 149 10.63 -5.54 1.55
C GLY A 149 10.62 -7.05 1.34
N GLN A 150 10.26 -7.47 0.15
CA GLN A 150 10.27 -8.88 -0.24
C GLN A 150 11.24 -9.11 -1.39
N LYS A 151 12.08 -10.14 -1.28
CA LYS A 151 13.00 -10.56 -2.33
C LYS A 151 12.90 -12.06 -2.56
N ALA A 152 12.87 -12.46 -3.83
CA ALA A 152 12.97 -13.87 -4.17
C ALA A 152 14.42 -14.36 -4.01
N ALA A 153 14.60 -15.45 -3.30
CA ALA A 153 15.81 -16.25 -3.27
C ALA A 153 15.56 -17.60 -3.94
N TYR A 154 16.60 -18.19 -4.50
CA TYR A 154 16.53 -19.51 -5.10
C TYR A 154 17.47 -20.44 -4.34
N ILE A 155 16.90 -21.47 -3.74
CA ILE A 155 17.61 -22.44 -2.91
C ILE A 155 17.69 -23.76 -3.68
N PRO A 156 18.84 -24.46 -3.73
CA PRO A 156 18.95 -25.77 -4.32
C PRO A 156 17.90 -26.73 -3.75
N ARG A 157 17.15 -27.38 -4.63
CA ARG A 157 16.07 -28.29 -4.23
C ARG A 157 16.61 -29.49 -3.44
N GLU A 158 17.79 -29.96 -3.78
CA GLU A 158 18.48 -31.07 -3.12
C GLU A 158 18.80 -30.80 -1.65
N GLU A 159 18.93 -29.54 -1.24
CA GLU A 159 19.15 -29.18 0.16
C GLU A 159 17.84 -29.22 0.97
N ILE A 160 16.70 -28.91 0.35
CA ILE A 160 15.43 -28.72 1.05
C ILE A 160 14.56 -29.98 1.01
N GLU A 161 14.49 -30.71 -0.13
CA GLU A 161 13.60 -31.86 -0.28
C GLU A 161 13.80 -32.93 0.81
N PRO A 162 15.04 -33.26 1.24
CA PRO A 162 15.24 -34.22 2.31
C PRO A 162 14.69 -33.81 3.69
N MET A 163 14.49 -32.50 3.89
CA MET A 163 13.99 -31.93 5.15
C MET A 163 12.45 -31.85 5.20
N VAL A 164 11.77 -32.07 4.06
CA VAL A 164 10.31 -31.98 3.96
C VAL A 164 9.69 -33.25 4.56
N LYS A 165 8.86 -33.07 5.59
CA LYS A 165 8.04 -34.14 6.18
C LYS A 165 6.60 -33.95 5.73
N ILE A 166 6.02 -35.02 5.18
CA ILE A 166 4.62 -35.04 4.76
C ILE A 166 3.87 -35.89 5.79
N SER A 167 2.79 -35.31 6.36
CA SER A 167 1.86 -36.05 7.21
C SER A 167 0.44 -35.90 6.68
N VAL A 168 -0.33 -36.98 6.77
CA VAL A 168 -1.76 -36.99 6.47
C VAL A 168 -2.50 -36.98 7.80
N VAL A 169 -3.39 -36.03 8.00
CA VAL A 169 -4.27 -35.94 9.17
C VAL A 169 -5.69 -36.19 8.66
N GLU A 170 -6.34 -37.23 9.18
CA GLU A 170 -7.77 -37.44 8.98
C GLU A 170 -8.53 -36.46 9.87
N VAL A 171 -9.49 -35.75 9.28
CA VAL A 171 -10.33 -34.75 9.94
C VAL A 171 -11.73 -35.31 10.08
#